data_96a25fd5ff4995436c6899b923ddb5fc
#
_entry.id   96a25fd5ff4995436c6899b923ddb5fc
#
_cell.length_a   1.000
_cell.length_b   1.000
_cell.length_c   1.000
_cell.angle_alpha   90.00
_cell.angle_beta   90.00
_cell.angle_gamma   90.00
#
_symmetry.space_group_name_H-M   'P 1'
#
loop_
_entity.id
_entity.type
_entity.pdbx_description
1 polymer ?
#
loop_
_entity_poly.entity_id
_entity_poly.type
_entity_poly.pdbx_seq_one_letter_code
_entity_poly.pdbx_strand_id
1 'polypeptide(L)'
;MSKEFDVHYGQKEFEAVESGIEAIEAVLTGKDIHAKERLLFYLDWYMDPYYRKDLSVIGEPLKELLQKVAVSDDDNGVVEEALHLLEAYTEGPYPILEKNKEKLPEEFRPTVLYLLNENNW
;
A
#
# COMPACT_ATOMS: atom_id res chain seq x y z
N MET A 1 -18.41 21.48 0.90
CA MET A 1 -18.61 20.92 -0.41
C MET A 1 -17.67 19.79 -0.69
N SER A 2 -18.19 18.76 -1.28
CA SER A 2 -17.38 17.59 -1.54
C SER A 2 -16.22 17.92 -2.47
N LYS A 3 -16.42 18.80 -3.42
CA LYS A 3 -15.40 19.17 -4.37
C LYS A 3 -14.21 19.83 -3.67
N GLU A 4 -14.51 20.72 -2.76
CA GLU A 4 -13.48 21.40 -2.00
C GLU A 4 -12.74 20.41 -1.12
N PHE A 5 -13.51 19.53 -0.49
CA PHE A 5 -12.94 18.48 0.33
C PHE A 5 -12.03 17.58 -0.49
N ASP A 6 -12.48 17.19 -1.68
CA ASP A 6 -11.71 16.29 -2.52
C ASP A 6 -10.41 16.93 -2.97
N VAL A 7 -10.45 18.19 -3.33
CA VAL A 7 -9.23 18.90 -3.73
C VAL A 7 -8.24 18.94 -2.57
N HIS A 8 -8.74 19.27 -1.40
CA HIS A 8 -7.89 19.36 -0.22
C HIS A 8 -7.33 18.00 0.17
N TYR A 9 -8.19 17.00 0.14
CA TYR A 9 -7.84 15.65 0.51
C TYR A 9 -6.79 15.07 -0.44
N GLY A 10 -7.02 15.26 -1.73
CA GLY A 10 -6.14 14.66 -2.72
C GLY A 10 -4.83 15.38 -2.93
N GLN A 11 -4.77 16.68 -2.58
CA GLN A 11 -3.60 17.47 -2.90
C GLN A 11 -2.36 17.02 -2.13
N LYS A 12 -2.49 16.76 -0.85
CA LYS A 12 -1.35 16.31 -0.03
C LYS A 12 -0.84 14.96 -0.50
N GLU A 13 -1.77 14.04 -0.77
CA GLU A 13 -1.39 12.72 -1.23
C GLU A 13 -0.78 12.79 -2.62
N PHE A 14 -1.34 13.62 -3.48
CA PHE A 14 -0.78 13.82 -4.80
C PHE A 14 0.66 14.33 -4.71
N GLU A 15 0.90 15.32 -3.85
CA GLU A 15 2.23 15.87 -3.68
C GLU A 15 3.21 14.82 -3.16
N ALA A 16 2.76 13.99 -2.23
CA ALA A 16 3.62 12.94 -1.70
C ALA A 16 4.01 11.96 -2.80
N VAL A 17 3.04 11.55 -3.62
CA VAL A 17 3.33 10.60 -4.69
C VAL A 17 4.23 11.23 -5.76
N GLU A 18 3.96 12.49 -6.10
CA GLU A 18 4.78 13.18 -7.10
C GLU A 18 6.20 13.45 -6.61
N SER A 19 6.38 13.55 -5.30
CA SER A 19 7.71 13.74 -4.73
C SER A 19 8.54 12.47 -4.73
N GLY A 20 7.90 11.33 -4.91
CA GLY A 20 8.62 10.09 -5.05
C GLY A 20 8.49 9.16 -3.86
N ILE A 21 9.19 8.03 -3.96
CA ILE A 21 9.03 6.95 -2.99
C ILE A 21 9.43 7.37 -1.58
N GLU A 22 10.39 8.26 -1.44
CA GLU A 22 10.84 8.66 -0.11
C GLU A 22 9.74 9.42 0.63
N ALA A 23 9.00 10.26 -0.06
CA ALA A 23 7.89 10.97 0.56
C ALA A 23 6.76 10.02 0.94
N ILE A 24 6.48 9.05 0.06
CA ILE A 24 5.48 8.03 0.36
C ILE A 24 5.91 7.23 1.59
N GLU A 25 7.16 6.84 1.63
CA GLU A 25 7.68 6.07 2.76
C GLU A 25 7.58 6.86 4.06
N ALA A 26 7.88 8.15 4.02
CA ALA A 26 7.81 8.98 5.22
C ALA A 26 6.41 8.97 5.82
N VAL A 27 5.38 9.00 4.99
CA VAL A 27 4.01 8.96 5.48
C VAL A 27 3.67 7.56 6.00
N LEU A 28 3.99 6.53 5.23
CA LEU A 28 3.56 5.18 5.57
C LEU A 28 4.32 4.58 6.76
N THR A 29 5.49 5.10 7.07
CA THR A 29 6.24 4.64 8.24
C THR A 29 6.09 5.58 9.42
N GLY A 30 5.30 6.64 9.27
CA GLY A 30 5.04 7.57 10.37
C GLY A 30 4.03 7.02 11.34
N LYS A 31 3.52 7.90 12.20
CA LYS A 31 2.60 7.48 13.26
C LYS A 31 1.17 7.97 13.06
N ASP A 32 0.92 8.74 12.02
CA ASP A 32 -0.40 9.28 11.77
C ASP A 32 -1.20 8.28 10.94
N ILE A 33 -2.04 7.51 11.62
CA ILE A 33 -2.83 6.47 10.98
C ILE A 33 -3.75 7.04 9.91
N HIS A 34 -4.35 8.20 10.17
CA HIS A 34 -5.25 8.80 9.18
C HIS A 34 -4.49 9.22 7.93
N ALA A 35 -3.28 9.73 8.10
CA ALA A 35 -2.47 10.10 6.94
C ALA A 35 -2.10 8.85 6.12
N LYS A 36 -1.78 7.75 6.80
CA LYS A 36 -1.47 6.50 6.12
C LYS A 36 -2.67 6.01 5.32
N GLU A 37 -3.85 6.03 5.95
CA GLU A 37 -5.05 5.55 5.28
C GLU A 37 -5.38 6.40 4.06
N ARG A 38 -5.29 7.71 4.20
CA ARG A 38 -5.58 8.60 3.08
C ARG A 38 -4.62 8.36 1.92
N LEU A 39 -3.34 8.18 2.23
CA LEU A 39 -2.36 7.94 1.18
C LEU A 39 -2.60 6.59 0.50
N LEU A 40 -2.93 5.56 1.28
CA LEU A 40 -3.21 4.25 0.70
C LEU A 40 -4.45 4.30 -0.19
N PHE A 41 -5.49 5.02 0.22
CA PHE A 41 -6.67 5.20 -0.62
C PHE A 41 -6.33 5.97 -1.89
N TYR A 42 -5.49 6.98 -1.78
CA TYR A 42 -5.07 7.72 -2.95
C TYR A 42 -4.26 6.84 -3.90
N LEU A 43 -3.40 5.98 -3.36
CA LEU A 43 -2.62 5.07 -4.17
C LEU A 43 -3.51 4.06 -4.88
N ASP A 44 -4.60 3.63 -4.23
CA ASP A 44 -5.56 2.74 -4.86
C ASP A 44 -6.09 3.38 -6.15
N TRP A 45 -6.44 4.66 -6.06
CA TRP A 45 -6.89 5.39 -7.23
C TRP A 45 -5.77 5.61 -8.23
N TYR A 46 -4.59 5.97 -7.74
CA TYR A 46 -3.44 6.30 -8.58
C TYR A 46 -2.95 5.09 -9.38
N MET A 47 -2.96 3.93 -8.77
CA MET A 47 -2.46 2.72 -9.41
C MET A 47 -3.48 2.04 -10.31
N ASP A 48 -4.72 2.49 -10.28
CA ASP A 48 -5.78 1.89 -11.10
C ASP A 48 -5.43 2.06 -12.58
N PRO A 49 -5.37 0.96 -13.36
CA PRO A 49 -5.02 1.04 -14.78
C PRO A 49 -5.95 1.94 -15.57
N TYR A 50 -7.16 2.13 -15.08
CA TYR A 50 -8.12 3.00 -15.74
C TYR A 50 -7.60 4.43 -15.87
N TYR A 51 -6.84 4.89 -14.88
CA TYR A 51 -6.30 6.25 -14.86
C TYR A 51 -4.93 6.33 -15.52
N ARG A 52 -4.31 5.20 -15.77
CA ARG A 52 -3.08 5.10 -16.57
C ARG A 52 -1.95 5.97 -16.07
N LYS A 53 -1.77 6.01 -14.76
CA LYS A 53 -0.65 6.73 -14.19
C LYS A 53 0.63 5.95 -14.44
N ASP A 54 1.72 6.68 -14.65
CA ASP A 54 3.01 6.08 -14.94
C ASP A 54 3.71 5.72 -13.63
N LEU A 55 3.81 4.44 -13.36
CA LEU A 55 4.46 3.93 -12.14
C LEU A 55 5.85 3.37 -12.40
N SER A 56 6.40 3.61 -13.61
CA SER A 56 7.68 2.99 -13.96
C SER A 56 8.81 3.38 -13.00
N VAL A 57 8.72 4.57 -12.40
CA VAL A 57 9.76 5.04 -11.49
C VAL A 57 9.58 4.50 -10.07
N ILE A 58 8.34 4.40 -9.60
CA ILE A 58 8.09 4.03 -8.20
C ILE A 58 7.48 2.65 -8.04
N GLY A 59 7.18 1.95 -9.14
CA GLY A 59 6.47 0.69 -9.06
C GLY A 59 7.12 -0.37 -8.19
N GLU A 60 8.37 -0.69 -8.46
CA GLU A 60 9.07 -1.71 -7.67
C GLU A 60 9.39 -1.23 -6.26
N PRO A 61 9.91 -0.01 -6.06
CA PRO A 61 10.09 0.49 -4.70
C PRO A 61 8.78 0.56 -3.92
N LEU A 62 7.69 0.92 -4.57
CA LEU A 62 6.39 0.97 -3.90
C LEU A 62 5.94 -0.41 -3.49
N LYS A 63 6.11 -1.40 -4.35
CA LYS A 63 5.77 -2.78 -4.04
C LYS A 63 6.56 -3.26 -2.81
N GLU A 64 7.84 -2.94 -2.77
CA GLU A 64 8.66 -3.30 -1.62
C GLU A 64 8.19 -2.60 -0.36
N LEU A 65 7.89 -1.32 -0.46
CA LEU A 65 7.42 -0.54 0.68
C LEU A 65 6.08 -1.07 1.21
N LEU A 66 5.16 -1.41 0.31
CA LEU A 66 3.87 -1.94 0.74
C LEU A 66 4.02 -3.25 1.50
N GLN A 67 4.95 -4.10 1.07
CA GLN A 67 5.22 -5.32 1.81
C GLN A 67 5.76 -5.01 3.21
N LYS A 68 6.67 -4.05 3.30
CA LYS A 68 7.22 -3.66 4.60
C LYS A 68 6.14 -3.13 5.53
N VAL A 69 5.25 -2.31 5.00
CA VAL A 69 4.14 -1.77 5.78
C VAL A 69 3.24 -2.90 6.26
N ALA A 70 2.93 -3.85 5.37
CA ALA A 70 2.04 -4.94 5.72
C ALA A 70 2.58 -5.78 6.88
N VAL A 71 3.90 -5.99 6.94
CA VAL A 71 4.47 -6.86 7.96
C VAL A 71 4.90 -6.13 9.22
N SER A 72 4.85 -4.81 9.23
CA SER A 72 5.37 -4.05 10.36
C SER A 72 4.39 -3.09 11.00
N ASP A 73 3.30 -2.73 10.32
CA ASP A 73 2.39 -1.75 10.88
C ASP A 73 1.49 -2.39 11.93
N ASP A 74 1.20 -1.63 12.98
CA ASP A 74 0.37 -2.13 14.09
C ASP A 74 -1.12 -1.97 13.83
N ASP A 75 -1.50 -1.15 12.87
CA ASP A 75 -2.90 -0.90 12.60
C ASP A 75 -3.42 -1.87 11.54
N ASN A 76 -4.41 -2.68 11.90
CA ASN A 76 -4.93 -3.68 10.98
C ASN A 76 -5.56 -3.07 9.73
N GLY A 77 -6.15 -1.88 9.85
CA GLY A 77 -6.70 -1.22 8.67
C GLY A 77 -5.63 -0.84 7.67
N VAL A 78 -4.50 -0.35 8.17
CA VAL A 78 -3.37 -0.01 7.31
C VAL A 78 -2.80 -1.28 6.66
N VAL A 79 -2.65 -2.34 7.43
CA VAL A 79 -2.15 -3.62 6.92
C VAL A 79 -3.07 -4.14 5.83
N GLU A 80 -4.39 -4.09 6.08
CA GLU A 80 -5.36 -4.59 5.12
C GLU A 80 -5.28 -3.82 3.80
N GLU A 81 -5.17 -2.49 3.87
CA GLU A 81 -5.09 -1.70 2.66
C GLU A 81 -3.78 -1.93 1.91
N ALA A 82 -2.67 -2.08 2.62
CA ALA A 82 -1.41 -2.38 1.97
C ALA A 82 -1.48 -3.71 1.22
N LEU A 83 -2.07 -4.73 1.86
CA LEU A 83 -2.24 -6.02 1.21
C LEU A 83 -3.19 -5.92 0.02
N HIS A 84 -4.24 -5.12 0.16
CA HIS A 84 -5.17 -4.91 -0.94
C HIS A 84 -4.48 -4.33 -2.17
N LEU A 85 -3.64 -3.33 -1.96
CA LEU A 85 -2.92 -2.71 -3.08
C LEU A 85 -1.97 -3.71 -3.74
N LEU A 86 -1.31 -4.54 -2.94
CA LEU A 86 -0.44 -5.57 -3.50
C LEU A 86 -1.22 -6.56 -4.35
N GLU A 87 -2.39 -6.97 -3.83
CA GLU A 87 -3.22 -7.94 -4.53
C GLU A 87 -3.81 -7.38 -5.81
N ALA A 88 -4.25 -6.14 -5.76
CA ALA A 88 -4.99 -5.55 -6.88
C ALA A 88 -4.08 -5.08 -8.00
N TYR A 89 -2.88 -4.61 -7.70
CA TYR A 89 -2.09 -3.87 -8.68
C TYR A 89 -0.67 -4.37 -8.87
N THR A 90 -0.25 -5.41 -8.19
CA THR A 90 1.11 -5.92 -8.36
C THR A 90 1.10 -7.42 -8.55
N GLU A 91 2.26 -7.95 -8.93
CA GLU A 91 2.44 -9.38 -9.10
C GLU A 91 3.65 -9.83 -8.31
N GLY A 92 3.66 -11.10 -7.93
CA GLY A 92 4.77 -11.67 -7.20
C GLY A 92 6.07 -11.62 -7.99
N PRO A 93 7.16 -11.97 -7.36
CA PRO A 93 7.23 -12.49 -5.99
C PRO A 93 7.14 -11.41 -4.93
N TYR A 94 6.89 -11.85 -3.70
CA TYR A 94 6.78 -10.95 -2.55
C TYR A 94 7.73 -11.45 -1.45
N PRO A 95 9.03 -11.24 -1.63
CA PRO A 95 10.02 -11.84 -0.71
C PRO A 95 9.90 -11.34 0.73
N ILE A 96 9.51 -10.08 0.94
CA ILE A 96 9.38 -9.55 2.28
C ILE A 96 8.17 -10.17 2.99
N LEU A 97 7.05 -10.32 2.26
CA LEU A 97 5.89 -11.00 2.81
C LEU A 97 6.21 -12.44 3.16
N GLU A 98 6.88 -13.13 2.25
CA GLU A 98 7.20 -14.54 2.47
C GLU A 98 8.08 -14.72 3.69
N LYS A 99 9.07 -13.86 3.84
CA LYS A 99 10.00 -13.96 4.95
C LYS A 99 9.34 -13.67 6.29
N ASN A 100 8.29 -12.83 6.28
CA ASN A 100 7.66 -12.36 7.51
C ASN A 100 6.20 -12.77 7.63
N LYS A 101 5.77 -13.76 6.87
CA LYS A 101 4.34 -14.08 6.83
C LYS A 101 3.78 -14.47 8.20
N GLU A 102 4.60 -15.06 9.05
CA GLU A 102 4.14 -15.48 10.36
C GLU A 102 3.89 -14.33 11.31
N LYS A 103 4.39 -13.14 10.98
CA LYS A 103 4.15 -11.97 11.81
C LYS A 103 2.79 -11.34 11.56
N LEU A 104 2.11 -11.74 10.50
CA LEU A 104 0.83 -11.15 10.13
C LEU A 104 -0.30 -11.78 10.94
N PRO A 105 -1.33 -10.98 11.28
CA PRO A 105 -2.48 -11.54 11.98
C PRO A 105 -3.13 -12.64 11.16
N GLU A 106 -3.72 -13.60 11.90
CA GLU A 106 -4.32 -14.76 11.26
C GLU A 106 -5.45 -14.37 10.31
N GLU A 107 -6.13 -13.27 10.59
CA GLU A 107 -7.22 -12.83 9.75
C GLU A 107 -6.77 -12.49 8.33
N PHE A 108 -5.49 -12.18 8.14
CA PHE A 108 -4.97 -11.87 6.81
C PHE A 108 -4.35 -13.06 6.10
N ARG A 109 -4.37 -14.23 6.74
CA ARG A 109 -3.76 -15.42 6.18
C ARG A 109 -4.28 -15.77 4.77
N PRO A 110 -5.58 -15.73 4.51
CA PRO A 110 -6.05 -16.08 3.17
C PRO A 110 -5.48 -15.16 2.09
N THR A 111 -5.42 -13.86 2.38
CA THR A 111 -4.87 -12.90 1.42
C THR A 111 -3.39 -13.14 1.19
N VAL A 112 -2.65 -13.39 2.26
CA VAL A 112 -1.21 -13.62 2.15
C VAL A 112 -0.93 -14.90 1.38
N LEU A 113 -1.69 -15.96 1.65
CA LEU A 113 -1.54 -17.20 0.89
C LEU A 113 -1.80 -16.99 -0.58
N TYR A 114 -2.82 -16.20 -0.90
CA TYR A 114 -3.13 -15.90 -2.28
C TYR A 114 -1.96 -15.15 -2.94
N LEU A 115 -1.41 -14.15 -2.25
CA LEU A 115 -0.31 -13.37 -2.79
C LEU A 115 0.94 -14.21 -2.99
N LEU A 116 1.21 -15.12 -2.08
CA LEU A 116 2.39 -15.98 -2.15
C LEU A 116 2.16 -17.19 -3.05
N ASN A 117 0.94 -17.38 -3.51
CA ASN A 117 0.58 -18.51 -4.37
C ASN A 117 0.91 -19.84 -3.69
N GLU A 118 0.56 -19.94 -2.40
CA GLU A 118 0.80 -21.13 -1.61
C GLU A 118 -0.51 -21.76 -1.20
N ASN A 119 -0.56 -23.08 -1.18
CA ASN A 119 -1.72 -23.80 -0.76
C ASN A 119 -1.67 -24.22 0.68
N ASN A 120 -0.51 -24.21 1.27
CA ASN A 120 -0.30 -24.58 2.66
C ASN A 120 0.44 -23.48 3.38
N TRP A 121 0.08 -23.30 4.62
CA TRP A 121 0.77 -22.30 5.43
C TRP A 121 1.53 -22.99 6.53
#